data_890cc91c16ef8772fc63a7279de77a9c
#
_entry.id   890cc91c16ef8772fc63a7279de77a9c
#
_cell.length_a   1.000
_cell.length_b   1.000
_cell.length_c   1.000
_cell.angle_alpha   90.00
_cell.angle_beta   90.00
_cell.angle_gamma   90.00
#
_symmetry.space_group_name_H-M   'P 1'
#
loop_
_entity.id
_entity.type
_entity.pdbx_description
1 polymer ?
#
loop_
_entity_poly.entity_id
_entity_poly.type
_entity_poly.pdbx_seq_one_letter_code
_entity_poly.pdbx_strand_id
1 'polypeptide(L)'
;MKTVVINLPTRKDRLASFNTNNSNLQYEVFRAVDGNQISYNKLVESGFDTNHDWIDPLLNTPLTKGEVGCFLSHWHIWNKCIEKNESILVLEDDAILTDKFDIEEISQLPYDFVYLGWREMEESEEIDGKLVKPVYPYWTLAYLIRPDAARVLVNDVIKCNIIPVDEYLPTMMNQMRVAGYKDNVVIPISRVDGGSDVLAKNR
;
A
#
# COMPACT_ATOMS: atom_id res chain seq x y z
N MET A 1 -2.49 -17.21 5.28
CA MET A 1 -2.26 -15.87 4.69
C MET A 1 -3.37 -15.57 3.71
N LYS A 2 -3.95 -14.41 3.76
CA LYS A 2 -5.03 -13.95 2.90
C LYS A 2 -4.48 -12.99 1.84
N THR A 3 -5.00 -13.05 0.62
CA THR A 3 -4.68 -12.08 -0.44
C THR A 3 -5.85 -11.12 -0.63
N VAL A 4 -5.56 -9.82 -0.71
CA VAL A 4 -6.53 -8.75 -0.83
C VAL A 4 -6.12 -7.81 -1.96
N VAL A 5 -7.06 -7.46 -2.83
CA VAL A 5 -6.88 -6.44 -3.88
C VAL A 5 -7.70 -5.20 -3.55
N ILE A 6 -7.03 -4.06 -3.42
CA ILE A 6 -7.67 -2.77 -3.19
C ILE A 6 -8.23 -2.26 -4.52
N ASN A 7 -9.54 -2.01 -4.57
CA ASN A 7 -10.18 -1.47 -5.78
C ASN A 7 -11.32 -0.52 -5.40
N LEU A 8 -11.37 0.63 -6.08
CA LEU A 8 -12.51 1.53 -6.02
C LEU A 8 -13.71 0.91 -6.76
N PRO A 9 -14.91 0.83 -6.17
CA PRO A 9 -16.08 0.21 -6.81
C PRO A 9 -16.48 0.85 -8.15
N THR A 10 -16.07 2.08 -8.38
CA THR A 10 -16.26 2.81 -9.64
C THR A 10 -15.28 2.41 -10.72
N ARG A 11 -14.16 1.76 -10.36
CA ARG A 11 -13.08 1.34 -11.27
C ARG A 11 -13.18 -0.15 -11.61
N LYS A 12 -14.31 -0.55 -12.14
CA LYS A 12 -14.53 -1.92 -12.65
C LYS A 12 -13.61 -2.28 -13.81
N ASP A 13 -13.20 -1.28 -14.59
CA ASP A 13 -12.22 -1.38 -15.66
C ASP A 13 -10.88 -1.88 -15.15
N ARG A 14 -10.36 -1.27 -14.04
CA ARG A 14 -9.08 -1.67 -13.43
C ARG A 14 -9.17 -3.08 -12.85
N LEU A 15 -10.24 -3.42 -12.14
CA LEU A 15 -10.44 -4.77 -11.61
C LEU A 15 -10.53 -5.83 -12.74
N ALA A 16 -11.17 -5.51 -13.87
CA ALA A 16 -11.20 -6.40 -15.02
C ALA A 16 -9.82 -6.60 -15.65
N SER A 17 -9.02 -5.53 -15.76
CA SER A 17 -7.64 -5.59 -16.19
C SER A 17 -6.76 -6.41 -15.25
N PHE A 18 -6.91 -6.19 -13.93
CA PHE A 18 -6.23 -6.99 -12.90
C PHE A 18 -6.50 -8.48 -13.06
N ASN A 19 -7.77 -8.86 -13.24
CA ASN A 19 -8.17 -10.26 -13.46
C ASN A 19 -7.54 -10.88 -14.70
N THR A 20 -7.46 -10.11 -15.77
CA THR A 20 -6.85 -10.58 -17.03
C THR A 20 -5.36 -10.86 -16.86
N ASN A 21 -4.65 -9.98 -16.14
CA ASN A 21 -3.21 -10.10 -15.94
C ASN A 21 -2.82 -11.11 -14.85
N ASN A 22 -3.72 -11.40 -13.90
CA ASN A 22 -3.44 -12.24 -12.73
C ASN A 22 -4.45 -13.38 -12.59
N SER A 23 -4.81 -14.05 -13.68
CA SER A 23 -5.94 -14.99 -13.80
C SER A 23 -5.89 -16.19 -12.83
N ASN A 24 -4.70 -16.55 -12.34
CA ASN A 24 -4.51 -17.69 -11.43
C ASN A 24 -4.48 -17.30 -9.95
N LEU A 25 -4.53 -16.00 -9.63
CA LEU A 25 -4.48 -15.53 -8.25
C LEU A 25 -5.85 -15.66 -7.58
N GLN A 26 -5.88 -16.29 -6.42
CA GLN A 26 -7.05 -16.29 -5.54
C GLN A 26 -6.98 -15.12 -4.57
N TYR A 27 -7.98 -14.25 -4.54
CA TYR A 27 -8.00 -13.06 -3.71
C TYR A 27 -9.41 -12.61 -3.32
N GLU A 28 -9.49 -11.73 -2.34
CA GLU A 28 -10.70 -10.98 -2.04
C GLU A 28 -10.55 -9.52 -2.45
N VAL A 29 -11.62 -8.93 -2.98
CA VAL A 29 -11.65 -7.50 -3.27
C VAL A 29 -11.91 -6.73 -1.97
N PHE A 30 -10.98 -5.84 -1.62
CA PHE A 30 -11.22 -4.81 -0.62
C PHE A 30 -11.79 -3.57 -1.31
N ARG A 31 -13.00 -3.19 -0.91
CA ARG A 31 -13.61 -1.95 -1.39
C ARG A 31 -12.84 -0.74 -0.86
N ALA A 32 -12.08 -0.09 -1.73
CA ALA A 32 -11.28 1.07 -1.39
C ALA A 32 -12.16 2.22 -0.88
N VAL A 33 -11.59 3.02 0.00
CA VAL A 33 -12.21 4.24 0.50
C VAL A 33 -12.12 5.32 -0.58
N ASP A 34 -13.26 5.82 -1.04
CA ASP A 34 -13.29 6.95 -1.97
C ASP A 34 -13.09 8.27 -1.20
N GLY A 35 -11.90 8.83 -1.31
CA GLY A 35 -11.56 10.09 -0.63
C GLY A 35 -12.48 11.26 -0.98
N ASN A 36 -13.09 11.25 -2.17
CA ASN A 36 -14.04 12.30 -2.57
C ASN A 36 -15.38 12.23 -1.81
N GLN A 37 -15.69 11.08 -1.20
CA GLN A 37 -16.90 10.88 -0.41
C GLN A 37 -16.67 11.07 1.10
N ILE A 38 -15.43 11.33 1.52
CA ILE A 38 -15.11 11.58 2.93
C ILE A 38 -15.51 13.01 3.31
N SER A 39 -16.34 13.12 4.34
CA SER A 39 -16.55 14.40 5.04
C SER A 39 -15.43 14.60 6.05
N TYR A 40 -14.76 15.77 6.00
CA TYR A 40 -13.70 16.11 6.95
C TYR A 40 -14.18 16.00 8.41
N ASN A 41 -15.39 16.51 8.71
CA ASN A 41 -15.95 16.42 10.07
C ASN A 41 -16.06 14.95 10.54
N LYS A 42 -16.53 14.03 9.68
CA LYS A 42 -16.60 12.61 10.02
C LYS A 42 -15.22 11.98 10.21
N LEU A 43 -14.23 12.44 9.45
CA LEU A 43 -12.86 12.00 9.61
C LEU A 43 -12.35 12.35 11.01
N VAL A 44 -12.51 13.61 11.41
CA VAL A 44 -12.12 14.11 12.74
C VAL A 44 -12.91 13.42 13.86
N GLU A 45 -14.23 13.25 13.71
CA GLU A 45 -15.07 12.52 14.66
C GLU A 45 -14.61 11.05 14.85
N SER A 46 -13.98 10.46 13.83
CA SER A 46 -13.40 9.11 13.87
C SER A 46 -12.00 9.07 14.48
N GLY A 47 -11.49 10.21 14.98
CA GLY A 47 -10.17 10.30 15.61
C GLY A 47 -9.01 10.50 14.64
N PHE A 48 -9.30 10.77 13.36
CA PHE A 48 -8.30 11.10 12.36
C PHE A 48 -8.28 12.60 12.09
N ASP A 49 -7.10 13.09 11.69
CA ASP A 49 -6.95 14.40 11.11
C ASP A 49 -5.98 14.32 9.90
N THR A 50 -6.06 15.28 9.02
CA THR A 50 -5.16 15.41 7.88
C THR A 50 -4.07 16.41 8.20
N ASN A 51 -2.85 16.12 7.78
CA ASN A 51 -1.77 17.10 7.87
C ASN A 51 -1.99 18.20 6.82
N HIS A 52 -2.59 19.31 7.24
CA HIS A 52 -2.90 20.44 6.35
C HIS A 52 -1.67 21.17 5.83
N ASP A 53 -0.54 21.04 6.52
CA ASP A 53 0.73 21.69 6.14
C ASP A 53 1.61 20.76 5.30
N TRP A 54 1.17 19.53 5.08
CA TRP A 54 1.93 18.57 4.28
C TRP A 54 1.94 18.98 2.80
N ILE A 55 3.14 19.02 2.22
CA ILE A 55 3.38 19.30 0.81
C ILE A 55 4.19 18.14 0.24
N ASP A 56 3.73 17.58 -0.88
CA ASP A 56 4.44 16.52 -1.61
C ASP A 56 5.85 16.98 -1.97
N PRO A 57 6.89 16.29 -1.52
CA PRO A 57 8.27 16.69 -1.76
C PRO A 57 8.70 16.58 -3.23
N LEU A 58 8.00 15.79 -4.05
CA LEU A 58 8.30 15.58 -5.45
C LEU A 58 7.46 16.47 -6.38
N LEU A 59 6.17 16.66 -6.05
CA LEU A 59 5.21 17.36 -6.89
C LEU A 59 4.92 18.79 -6.41
N ASN A 60 5.34 19.15 -5.19
CA ASN A 60 5.05 20.42 -4.53
C ASN A 60 3.54 20.74 -4.50
N THR A 61 2.73 19.71 -4.21
CA THR A 61 1.27 19.80 -4.10
C THR A 61 0.80 19.44 -2.69
N PRO A 62 -0.32 20.03 -2.21
CA PRO A 62 -0.89 19.64 -0.92
C PRO A 62 -1.51 18.24 -0.99
N LEU A 63 -1.74 17.65 0.20
CA LEU A 63 -2.42 16.38 0.37
C LEU A 63 -3.78 16.37 -0.35
N THR A 64 -3.98 15.38 -1.19
CA THR A 64 -5.21 15.20 -1.97
C THR A 64 -6.23 14.32 -1.24
N LYS A 65 -7.51 14.46 -1.60
CA LYS A 65 -8.55 13.55 -1.11
C LYS A 65 -8.30 12.09 -1.53
N GLY A 66 -7.71 11.89 -2.71
CA GLY A 66 -7.33 10.55 -3.20
C GLY A 66 -6.30 9.88 -2.28
N GLU A 67 -5.27 10.63 -1.88
CA GLU A 67 -4.25 10.14 -0.94
C GLU A 67 -4.84 9.81 0.44
N VAL A 68 -5.76 10.65 0.94
CA VAL A 68 -6.49 10.34 2.19
C VAL A 68 -7.29 9.05 2.05
N GLY A 69 -8.00 8.86 0.95
CA GLY A 69 -8.75 7.62 0.67
C GLY A 69 -7.85 6.40 0.56
N CYS A 70 -6.69 6.55 -0.11
CA CYS A 70 -5.66 5.52 -0.22
C CYS A 70 -5.16 5.12 1.16
N PHE A 71 -4.69 6.07 1.96
CA PHE A 71 -4.23 5.84 3.33
C PHE A 71 -5.27 5.08 4.17
N LEU A 72 -6.51 5.54 4.19
CA LEU A 72 -7.59 4.91 4.95
C LEU A 72 -7.90 3.49 4.47
N SER A 73 -7.75 3.21 3.17
CA SER A 73 -7.93 1.86 2.63
C SER A 73 -6.88 0.91 3.21
N HIS A 74 -5.62 1.30 3.21
CA HIS A 74 -4.53 0.53 3.83
C HIS A 74 -4.73 0.40 5.34
N TRP A 75 -5.08 1.47 6.03
CA TRP A 75 -5.35 1.46 7.47
C TRP A 75 -6.45 0.45 7.85
N HIS A 76 -7.54 0.39 7.10
CA HIS A 76 -8.58 -0.60 7.33
C HIS A 76 -8.10 -2.04 7.11
N ILE A 77 -7.21 -2.27 6.15
CA ILE A 77 -6.60 -3.59 5.91
C ILE A 77 -5.68 -3.97 7.07
N TRP A 78 -4.88 -3.03 7.58
CA TRP A 78 -4.04 -3.27 8.77
C TRP A 78 -4.88 -3.65 10.00
N ASN A 79 -6.00 -2.96 10.22
CA ASN A 79 -6.94 -3.35 11.30
C ASN A 79 -7.49 -4.75 11.10
N LYS A 80 -7.87 -5.14 9.89
CA LYS A 80 -8.32 -6.52 9.61
C LYS A 80 -7.21 -7.54 9.85
N CYS A 81 -5.96 -7.20 9.51
CA CYS A 81 -4.80 -8.05 9.81
C CYS A 81 -4.68 -8.32 11.32
N ILE A 82 -4.87 -7.28 12.14
CA ILE A 82 -4.85 -7.37 13.61
C ILE A 82 -6.05 -8.19 14.13
N GLU A 83 -7.26 -7.84 13.71
CA GLU A 83 -8.50 -8.46 14.16
C GLU A 83 -8.53 -9.98 13.89
N LYS A 84 -8.04 -10.39 12.73
CA LYS A 84 -7.98 -11.81 12.35
C LYS A 84 -6.72 -12.50 12.83
N ASN A 85 -5.75 -11.74 13.32
CA ASN A 85 -4.39 -12.22 13.64
C ASN A 85 -3.80 -13.06 12.48
N GLU A 86 -3.98 -12.57 11.26
CA GLU A 86 -3.60 -13.25 10.02
C GLU A 86 -2.79 -12.32 9.11
N SER A 87 -1.72 -12.84 8.53
CA SER A 87 -0.93 -12.10 7.54
C SER A 87 -1.75 -11.84 6.27
N ILE A 88 -1.61 -10.66 5.71
CA ILE A 88 -2.30 -10.24 4.49
C ILE A 88 -1.28 -9.87 3.41
N LEU A 89 -1.43 -10.47 2.23
CA LEU A 89 -0.83 -10.00 1.00
C LEU A 89 -1.75 -8.94 0.40
N VAL A 90 -1.27 -7.71 0.30
CA VAL A 90 -2.01 -6.55 -0.22
C VAL A 90 -1.51 -6.22 -1.61
N LEU A 91 -2.43 -6.00 -2.53
CA LEU A 91 -2.18 -5.63 -3.92
C LEU A 91 -3.08 -4.44 -4.29
N GLU A 92 -2.58 -3.51 -5.08
CA GLU A 92 -3.41 -2.51 -5.74
C GLU A 92 -3.97 -3.07 -7.07
N ASP A 93 -5.03 -2.48 -7.58
CA ASP A 93 -5.76 -2.98 -8.77
C ASP A 93 -5.04 -2.72 -10.12
N ASP A 94 -3.86 -2.11 -10.08
CA ASP A 94 -2.94 -1.98 -11.23
C ASP A 94 -1.69 -2.86 -11.09
N ALA A 95 -1.66 -3.77 -10.14
CA ALA A 95 -0.58 -4.72 -9.94
C ALA A 95 -0.60 -5.85 -10.98
N ILE A 96 0.57 -6.21 -11.49
CA ILE A 96 0.81 -7.40 -12.34
C ILE A 96 1.84 -8.27 -11.64
N LEU A 97 1.51 -9.53 -11.42
CA LEU A 97 2.43 -10.53 -10.89
C LEU A 97 3.41 -10.97 -11.98
N THR A 98 4.70 -10.96 -11.68
CA THR A 98 5.72 -11.48 -12.60
C THR A 98 5.85 -13.00 -12.48
N ASP A 99 6.60 -13.61 -13.36
CA ASP A 99 6.97 -15.04 -13.30
C ASP A 99 7.82 -15.41 -12.08
N LYS A 100 8.41 -14.40 -11.41
CA LYS A 100 9.18 -14.57 -10.16
C LYS A 100 8.30 -14.53 -8.90
N PHE A 101 7.00 -14.22 -9.02
CA PHE A 101 6.09 -14.16 -7.88
C PHE A 101 5.79 -15.55 -7.36
N ASP A 102 6.19 -15.83 -6.12
CA ASP A 102 5.91 -17.09 -5.42
C ASP A 102 5.30 -16.82 -4.06
N ILE A 103 4.00 -17.07 -3.94
CA ILE A 103 3.23 -16.81 -2.72
C ILE A 103 3.68 -17.69 -1.54
N GLU A 104 4.15 -18.91 -1.82
CA GLU A 104 4.64 -19.83 -0.79
C GLU A 104 5.96 -19.30 -0.21
N GLU A 105 6.93 -18.94 -1.09
CA GLU A 105 8.19 -18.31 -0.69
C GLU A 105 7.94 -17.05 0.12
N ILE A 106 7.10 -16.13 -0.40
CA ILE A 106 6.77 -14.86 0.26
C ILE A 106 6.20 -15.10 1.67
N SER A 107 5.33 -16.10 1.83
CA SER A 107 4.70 -16.41 3.11
C SER A 107 5.68 -16.87 4.19
N GLN A 108 6.82 -17.43 3.81
CA GLN A 108 7.86 -17.97 4.72
C GLN A 108 8.93 -16.93 5.10
N LEU A 109 8.97 -15.77 4.46
CA LEU A 109 9.97 -14.74 4.77
C LEU A 109 9.87 -14.29 6.24
N PRO A 110 10.99 -14.14 6.96
CA PRO A 110 11.00 -13.86 8.40
C PRO A 110 10.85 -12.36 8.74
N TYR A 111 10.12 -11.60 7.91
CA TYR A 111 9.93 -10.16 8.04
C TYR A 111 8.48 -9.83 8.40
N ASP A 112 8.27 -8.72 9.10
CA ASP A 112 6.96 -8.28 9.54
C ASP A 112 6.23 -7.51 8.43
N PHE A 113 7.00 -6.87 7.54
CA PHE A 113 6.54 -6.19 6.33
C PHE A 113 7.50 -6.47 5.17
N VAL A 114 6.97 -6.83 3.98
CA VAL A 114 7.79 -7.10 2.79
C VAL A 114 7.22 -6.37 1.59
N TYR A 115 8.00 -5.47 1.01
CA TYR A 115 7.68 -4.83 -0.27
C TYR A 115 7.89 -5.82 -1.43
N LEU A 116 6.88 -5.95 -2.30
CA LEU A 116 6.87 -6.86 -3.46
C LEU A 116 6.86 -6.11 -4.79
N GLY A 117 6.26 -4.91 -4.76
CA GLY A 117 6.20 -3.97 -5.88
C GLY A 117 6.33 -2.55 -5.35
N TRP A 118 7.49 -1.94 -5.56
CA TRP A 118 7.85 -0.64 -5.00
C TRP A 118 8.92 0.06 -5.87
N ARG A 119 9.11 1.34 -5.64
CA ARG A 119 10.15 2.14 -6.28
C ARG A 119 11.22 2.53 -5.26
N GLU A 120 12.45 2.23 -5.55
CA GLU A 120 13.60 2.68 -4.77
C GLU A 120 13.87 4.16 -5.03
N MET A 121 13.80 4.98 -3.99
CA MET A 121 14.10 6.42 -4.07
C MET A 121 15.47 6.75 -3.52
N GLU A 122 15.98 5.94 -2.60
CA GLU A 122 17.33 5.97 -2.04
C GLU A 122 17.89 4.56 -2.04
N GLU A 123 19.22 4.45 -2.21
CA GLU A 123 19.94 3.17 -2.29
C GLU A 123 19.71 2.33 -1.03
N SER A 124 19.23 1.11 -1.24
CA SER A 124 18.90 0.16 -0.18
C SER A 124 20.10 -0.68 0.21
N GLU A 125 20.10 -1.18 1.45
CA GLU A 125 21.12 -2.09 1.97
C GLU A 125 20.82 -3.52 1.55
N GLU A 126 21.77 -4.21 0.90
CA GLU A 126 21.60 -5.60 0.49
C GLU A 126 21.52 -6.54 1.70
N ILE A 127 20.49 -7.40 1.72
CA ILE A 127 20.33 -8.47 2.72
C ILE A 127 20.88 -9.78 2.14
N ASP A 128 20.45 -10.13 0.93
CA ASP A 128 20.90 -11.30 0.17
C ASP A 128 20.70 -11.05 -1.33
N GLY A 129 20.92 -12.06 -2.17
CA GLY A 129 20.82 -11.91 -3.62
C GLY A 129 19.40 -11.55 -4.14
N LYS A 130 18.35 -11.64 -3.32
CA LYS A 130 16.95 -11.35 -3.67
C LYS A 130 16.37 -10.17 -2.92
N LEU A 131 16.78 -9.97 -1.67
CA LEU A 131 16.16 -9.03 -0.74
C LEU A 131 17.11 -7.90 -0.35
N VAL A 132 16.53 -6.74 -0.14
CA VAL A 132 17.19 -5.55 0.39
C VAL A 132 16.44 -5.04 1.61
N LYS A 133 17.13 -4.28 2.46
CA LYS A 133 16.52 -3.44 3.48
C LYS A 133 16.28 -2.06 2.86
N PRO A 134 15.01 -1.70 2.56
CA PRO A 134 14.71 -0.44 1.93
C PRO A 134 15.10 0.75 2.83
N VAL A 135 15.58 1.84 2.22
CA VAL A 135 15.80 3.12 2.92
C VAL A 135 14.61 4.04 2.69
N TYR A 136 14.27 4.29 1.44
CA TYR A 136 13.08 5.07 1.09
C TYR A 136 12.29 4.37 -0.05
N PRO A 137 11.45 3.40 0.30
CA PRO A 137 10.55 2.76 -0.66
C PRO A 137 9.36 3.66 -0.95
N TYR A 138 9.09 3.86 -2.22
CA TYR A 138 7.94 4.59 -2.71
C TYR A 138 7.00 3.62 -3.44
N TRP A 139 5.68 3.89 -3.48
CA TRP A 139 4.59 3.03 -3.91
C TRP A 139 4.24 1.91 -2.93
N THR A 140 2.94 1.72 -2.78
CA THR A 140 2.31 0.63 -2.02
C THR A 140 1.67 -0.41 -2.94
N LEU A 141 2.21 -0.56 -4.17
CA LEU A 141 1.63 -1.40 -5.22
C LEU A 141 1.35 -2.83 -4.76
N ALA A 142 2.29 -3.41 -4.01
CA ALA A 142 2.13 -4.72 -3.41
C ALA A 142 3.06 -4.91 -2.21
N TYR A 143 2.50 -5.48 -1.14
CA TYR A 143 3.28 -5.84 0.05
C TYR A 143 2.64 -6.97 0.86
N LEU A 144 3.46 -7.70 1.61
CA LEU A 144 3.02 -8.57 2.69
C LEU A 144 3.06 -7.79 4.01
N ILE A 145 2.00 -7.91 4.82
CA ILE A 145 1.97 -7.39 6.19
C ILE A 145 1.58 -8.47 7.18
N ARG A 146 2.27 -8.51 8.33
CA ARG A 146 1.97 -9.38 9.45
C ARG A 146 1.29 -8.61 10.58
N PRO A 147 0.59 -9.30 11.50
CA PRO A 147 -0.14 -8.63 12.59
C PRO A 147 0.72 -7.70 13.46
N ASP A 148 2.00 -8.02 13.66
CA ASP A 148 2.89 -7.20 14.48
C ASP A 148 3.22 -5.87 13.80
N ALA A 149 3.54 -5.89 12.48
CA ALA A 149 3.71 -4.66 11.72
C ALA A 149 2.41 -3.84 11.67
N ALA A 150 1.27 -4.51 11.46
CA ALA A 150 -0.02 -3.84 11.44
C ALA A 150 -0.31 -3.11 12.76
N ARG A 151 0.03 -3.71 13.92
CA ARG A 151 -0.11 -3.06 15.24
C ARG A 151 0.75 -1.81 15.36
N VAL A 152 2.00 -1.86 14.89
CA VAL A 152 2.89 -0.70 14.87
C VAL A 152 2.25 0.44 14.08
N LEU A 153 1.81 0.16 12.85
CA LEU A 153 1.23 1.17 11.95
C LEU A 153 -0.07 1.78 12.50
N VAL A 154 -0.98 0.94 12.99
CA VAL A 154 -2.29 1.41 13.51
C VAL A 154 -2.13 2.20 14.80
N ASN A 155 -1.25 1.80 15.70
CA ASN A 155 -1.04 2.50 16.97
C ASN A 155 -0.44 3.90 16.78
N ASP A 156 0.40 4.09 15.75
CA ASP A 156 0.97 5.40 15.44
C ASP A 156 -0.07 6.33 14.81
N VAL A 157 -0.88 5.83 13.87
CA VAL A 157 -1.91 6.62 13.17
C VAL A 157 -2.88 7.32 14.13
N ILE A 158 -3.21 6.73 15.27
CA ILE A 158 -4.06 7.34 16.29
C ILE A 158 -3.45 8.65 16.84
N LYS A 159 -2.14 8.84 16.67
CA LYS A 159 -1.36 9.93 17.25
C LYS A 159 -0.93 11.00 16.23
N CYS A 160 -1.08 10.73 14.95
CA CYS A 160 -0.58 11.63 13.91
C CYS A 160 -1.67 12.01 12.88
N ASN A 161 -1.43 13.12 12.19
CA ASN A 161 -2.24 13.55 11.08
C ASN A 161 -1.96 12.70 9.84
N ILE A 162 -2.96 12.40 9.04
CA ILE A 162 -2.83 11.65 7.79
C ILE A 162 -1.90 12.39 6.83
N ILE A 163 -0.93 11.64 6.29
CA ILE A 163 -0.11 11.97 5.12
C ILE A 163 -0.27 10.84 4.09
N PRO A 164 0.22 10.96 2.86
CA PRO A 164 0.20 9.85 1.90
C PRO A 164 0.82 8.59 2.48
N VAL A 165 0.23 7.43 2.17
CA VAL A 165 0.70 6.14 2.70
C VAL A 165 2.14 5.83 2.28
N ASP A 166 2.54 6.27 1.09
CA ASP A 166 3.89 6.11 0.54
C ASP A 166 4.95 6.90 1.33
N GLU A 167 4.53 7.99 1.97
CA GLU A 167 5.37 8.81 2.85
C GLU A 167 5.30 8.35 4.30
N TYR A 168 4.16 7.82 4.72
CA TYR A 168 3.97 7.32 6.08
C TYR A 168 4.77 6.05 6.36
N LEU A 169 4.70 5.05 5.48
CA LEU A 169 5.36 3.76 5.68
C LEU A 169 6.87 3.88 5.91
N PRO A 170 7.64 4.67 5.14
CA PRO A 170 9.07 4.86 5.38
C PRO A 170 9.39 5.36 6.79
N THR A 171 8.55 6.23 7.37
CA THR A 171 8.76 6.77 8.72
C THR A 171 8.66 5.70 9.82
N MET A 172 7.94 4.62 9.54
CA MET A 172 7.63 3.56 10.50
C MET A 172 8.56 2.34 10.40
N MET A 173 9.37 2.23 9.34
CA MET A 173 10.16 1.02 9.05
C MET A 173 11.15 0.65 10.16
N ASN A 174 11.70 1.62 10.88
CA ASN A 174 12.65 1.37 11.97
C ASN A 174 12.02 0.67 13.19
N GLN A 175 10.69 0.58 13.24
CA GLN A 175 9.94 -0.08 14.30
C GLN A 175 9.51 -1.51 13.95
N MET A 176 9.87 -2.01 12.76
CA MET A 176 9.48 -3.30 12.21
C MET A 176 10.68 -3.97 11.52
N ARG A 177 10.58 -5.29 11.33
CA ARG A 177 11.51 -6.01 10.45
C ARG A 177 11.00 -5.91 9.02
N VAL A 178 11.62 -5.05 8.22
CA VAL A 178 11.20 -4.76 6.84
C VAL A 178 12.23 -5.30 5.86
N ALA A 179 11.74 -5.87 4.76
CA ALA A 179 12.52 -6.18 3.57
C ALA A 179 11.76 -5.74 2.30
N GLY A 180 12.46 -5.66 1.19
CA GLY A 180 11.88 -5.46 -0.14
C GLY A 180 12.56 -6.37 -1.15
N TYR A 181 11.83 -6.83 -2.15
CA TYR A 181 12.47 -7.52 -3.28
C TYR A 181 13.30 -6.53 -4.07
N LYS A 182 14.59 -6.87 -4.30
CA LYS A 182 15.53 -6.06 -5.10
C LYS A 182 15.04 -5.94 -6.55
N ASP A 183 14.62 -7.06 -7.12
CA ASP A 183 13.89 -7.12 -8.39
C ASP A 183 12.41 -7.29 -8.04
N ASN A 184 11.59 -6.30 -8.30
CA ASN A 184 10.15 -6.37 -8.01
C ASN A 184 9.53 -7.65 -8.59
N VAL A 185 8.82 -8.40 -7.75
CA VAL A 185 8.03 -9.58 -8.15
C VAL A 185 6.59 -9.21 -8.51
N VAL A 186 6.21 -7.96 -8.23
CA VAL A 186 4.96 -7.32 -8.67
C VAL A 186 5.31 -5.99 -9.32
N ILE A 187 4.79 -5.74 -10.51
CA ILE A 187 5.05 -4.53 -11.30
C ILE A 187 3.75 -3.78 -11.61
N PRO A 188 3.77 -2.45 -11.79
CA PRO A 188 2.56 -1.72 -12.16
C PRO A 188 2.21 -1.96 -13.63
N ILE A 189 0.91 -1.94 -13.93
CA ILE A 189 0.43 -1.83 -15.31
C ILE A 189 0.99 -0.54 -15.92
N SER A 190 1.39 -0.56 -17.20
CA SER A 190 1.97 0.64 -17.81
C SER A 190 0.95 1.78 -17.76
N ARG A 191 1.40 2.99 -17.41
CA ARG A 191 0.55 4.20 -17.24
C ARG A 191 -0.29 4.57 -18.47
N VAL A 192 -0.07 3.89 -19.61
CA VAL A 192 -0.82 4.11 -20.86
C VAL A 192 -2.26 3.65 -20.73
N ASP A 193 -2.55 2.63 -19.89
CA ASP A 193 -3.84 1.96 -19.85
C ASP A 193 -4.72 2.31 -18.64
N GLY A 194 -4.30 3.16 -17.71
CA GLY A 194 -5.16 3.34 -16.55
C GLY A 194 -4.85 4.38 -15.49
N GLY A 195 -3.94 5.29 -15.67
CA GLY A 195 -3.61 6.42 -14.79
C GLY A 195 -3.91 6.27 -13.27
N SER A 196 -3.11 6.87 -12.41
CA SER A 196 -3.36 6.86 -10.95
C SER A 196 -4.59 7.72 -10.61
N ASP A 197 -5.56 7.15 -9.87
CA ASP A 197 -6.71 7.89 -9.34
C ASP A 197 -6.32 8.83 -8.19
N VAL A 198 -5.17 8.57 -7.56
CA VAL A 198 -4.61 9.38 -6.47
C VAL A 198 -4.09 10.72 -7.00
N LEU A 199 -3.44 10.70 -8.17
CA LEU A 199 -2.89 11.86 -8.84
C LEU A 199 -3.86 12.53 -9.84
N ALA A 200 -4.96 11.84 -10.19
CA ALA A 200 -5.96 12.37 -11.09
C ALA A 200 -6.88 13.30 -10.32
N LYS A 201 -6.49 14.57 -10.15
CA LYS A 201 -7.40 15.70 -10.19
C LYS A 201 -7.01 16.83 -9.26
N ASN A 202 -6.30 17.73 -9.82
CA ASN A 202 -6.74 19.14 -9.77
C ASN A 202 -6.84 19.59 -11.24
N ARG A 203 -7.91 19.19 -11.93
CA ARG A 203 -8.37 19.82 -13.17
C ARG A 203 -9.83 20.18 -13.05
#